data_12580a40bc282ce834c3a33fd4477601
#
_entry.id   12580a40bc282ce834c3a33fd4477601
#
_cell.length_a   1.000
_cell.length_b   1.000
_cell.length_c   1.000
_cell.angle_alpha   90.00
_cell.angle_beta   90.00
_cell.angle_gamma   90.00
#
_symmetry.space_group_name_H-M   'P 1'
#
loop_
_entity.id
_entity.type
_entity.pdbx_description
1 polymer ?
#
loop_
_entity_poly.entity_id
_entity_poly.type
_entity_poly.pdbx_seq_one_letter_code
_entity_poly.pdbx_strand_id
1 'polypeptide(L)'
;MFLRHKKIMLLMAIDLLLLVVCNSRTHDVNQELIPTIYLKANVPDTIYISDLFHNKNADIEFKPDKAVFINISESKDKIVIQADSTAEGLTLLNFNYQGESYSLPLRTQVLQTYRFAYSPGKRPHKITLFGSFNSWNRDNLPLHDEDGNGLYEVEIGLEPGRYEYKFYVDGIELLDPGNPEKVSNPFGSFNSVLTVPPRHPHRGYLHLIGYQKSSTGYEFTFYYENKQKGNKLKEGEIIALLDNVKIPAEKIQLRGDYLLIHISDDLMENNSLIRVAVNKDGMSTRFQTIFLHSIPLRDDHSKVFSWHDAIFYSIMIDRFRDGNPHNNQMVEHPEVQPKVNFHGGDLQGILEKLKKGYFQDLGINVLWLSPVNQNTWGAFQEYPEPHRYLTGYHGYWPIHHQMVDERFGDLELFKELVKTAHN
;
A
#
# COMPACT_ATOMS: atom_id res chain seq x y z
N MET A 1 -6.82 69.56 -3.22
CA MET A 1 -6.61 68.57 -4.30
C MET A 1 -5.46 67.60 -4.01
N PHE A 2 -4.53 67.92 -3.13
CA PHE A 2 -3.33 67.08 -2.80
C PHE A 2 -3.56 65.93 -1.79
N LEU A 3 -4.62 65.96 -1.00
CA LEU A 3 -4.89 64.94 0.02
C LEU A 3 -5.65 63.70 -0.49
N ARG A 4 -6.27 63.78 -1.65
CA ARG A 4 -7.03 62.65 -2.26
C ARG A 4 -6.09 61.64 -2.95
N HIS A 5 -4.94 62.10 -3.48
CA HIS A 5 -4.00 61.23 -4.19
C HIS A 5 -3.13 60.38 -3.26
N LYS A 6 -2.85 60.84 -2.02
CA LYS A 6 -2.12 60.04 -1.04
C LYS A 6 -2.91 58.86 -0.46
N LYS A 7 -4.26 58.97 -0.37
CA LYS A 7 -5.11 57.86 0.08
C LYS A 7 -5.27 56.77 -1.01
N ILE A 8 -5.28 57.16 -2.28
CA ILE A 8 -5.38 56.21 -3.39
C ILE A 8 -4.05 55.44 -3.58
N MET A 9 -2.90 56.11 -3.44
CA MET A 9 -1.59 55.42 -3.45
C MET A 9 -1.38 54.49 -2.26
N LEU A 10 -1.90 54.81 -1.07
CA LEU A 10 -1.80 53.95 0.10
C LEU A 10 -2.73 52.71 -0.02
N LEU A 11 -3.90 52.85 -0.62
CA LEU A 11 -4.80 51.72 -0.92
C LEU A 11 -4.24 50.79 -2.00
N MET A 12 -3.64 51.34 -3.07
CA MET A 12 -2.95 50.52 -4.08
C MET A 12 -1.70 49.83 -3.54
N ALA A 13 -0.98 50.42 -2.58
CA ALA A 13 0.16 49.79 -1.93
C ALA A 13 -0.25 48.65 -0.98
N ILE A 14 -1.44 48.77 -0.34
CA ILE A 14 -2.01 47.72 0.52
C ILE A 14 -2.56 46.59 -0.34
N ASP A 15 -3.22 46.85 -1.46
CA ASP A 15 -3.65 45.81 -2.39
C ASP A 15 -2.47 45.13 -3.08
N LEU A 16 -1.37 45.84 -3.36
CA LEU A 16 -0.14 45.22 -3.88
C LEU A 16 0.61 44.39 -2.80
N LEU A 17 0.51 44.76 -1.52
CA LEU A 17 1.07 43.96 -0.41
C LEU A 17 0.21 42.72 -0.09
N LEU A 18 -1.10 42.75 -0.34
CA LEU A 18 -2.00 41.61 -0.19
C LEU A 18 -1.89 40.61 -1.36
N LEU A 19 -1.45 41.08 -2.55
CA LEU A 19 -1.17 40.17 -3.69
C LEU A 19 0.19 39.47 -3.61
N VAL A 20 1.09 39.89 -2.73
CA VAL A 20 2.40 39.24 -2.51
C VAL A 20 2.34 38.16 -1.40
N VAL A 21 1.21 37.98 -0.69
CA VAL A 21 1.03 36.96 0.35
C VAL A 21 0.19 35.77 -0.14
N CYS A 22 -0.21 35.71 -1.40
CA CYS A 22 -0.51 34.44 -2.03
C CYS A 22 0.79 33.81 -2.54
N ASN A 23 1.72 33.55 -1.63
CA ASN A 23 2.75 32.55 -1.84
C ASN A 23 1.99 31.23 -2.04
N SER A 24 1.77 30.84 -3.28
CA SER A 24 1.57 29.44 -3.61
C SER A 24 2.74 28.73 -2.91
N ARG A 25 2.44 28.01 -1.82
CA ARG A 25 3.38 27.04 -1.27
C ARG A 25 3.71 26.15 -2.44
N THR A 26 4.82 26.39 -3.09
CA THR A 26 5.45 25.40 -3.96
C THR A 26 5.65 24.23 -3.04
N HIS A 27 4.88 23.15 -3.24
CA HIS A 27 5.16 21.89 -2.56
C HIS A 27 6.60 21.55 -2.90
N ASP A 28 7.46 21.67 -1.92
CA ASP A 28 8.87 21.37 -2.08
C ASP A 28 9.01 19.83 -2.12
N VAL A 29 9.81 19.32 -3.04
CA VAL A 29 10.14 17.87 -3.14
C VAL A 29 10.60 17.31 -1.80
N ASN A 30 11.15 18.16 -0.92
CA ASN A 30 11.55 17.81 0.44
C ASN A 30 10.41 17.25 1.28
N GLN A 31 9.21 17.81 1.14
CA GLN A 31 8.05 17.48 1.97
C GLN A 31 7.13 16.43 1.34
N GLU A 32 7.40 16.05 0.09
CA GLU A 32 6.65 15.00 -0.59
C GLU A 32 7.16 13.61 -0.19
N LEU A 33 6.24 12.72 0.13
CA LEU A 33 6.59 11.31 0.30
C LEU A 33 6.84 10.68 -1.09
N ILE A 34 8.11 10.61 -1.49
CA ILE A 34 8.46 9.89 -2.72
C ILE A 34 8.23 8.38 -2.49
N PRO A 35 7.35 7.74 -3.28
CA PRO A 35 7.03 6.32 -3.11
C PRO A 35 8.24 5.43 -3.40
N THR A 36 8.25 4.22 -2.83
CA THR A 36 9.20 3.19 -3.23
C THR A 36 8.77 2.60 -4.57
N ILE A 37 9.67 2.61 -5.55
CA ILE A 37 9.43 1.98 -6.85
C ILE A 37 9.79 0.49 -6.77
N TYR A 38 8.90 -0.36 -7.25
CA TYR A 38 9.07 -1.81 -7.28
C TYR A 38 9.46 -2.25 -8.68
N LEU A 39 10.64 -2.85 -8.83
CA LEU A 39 11.19 -3.29 -10.10
C LEU A 39 11.40 -4.80 -10.12
N LYS A 40 11.30 -5.40 -11.29
CA LYS A 40 11.77 -6.76 -11.57
C LYS A 40 13.15 -6.65 -12.20
N ALA A 41 14.13 -7.39 -11.68
CA ALA A 41 15.49 -7.34 -12.20
C ALA A 41 15.53 -7.68 -13.70
N ASN A 42 16.28 -6.91 -14.46
CA ASN A 42 16.46 -7.02 -15.91
C ASN A 42 15.18 -6.77 -16.75
N VAL A 43 14.10 -6.27 -16.13
CA VAL A 43 12.87 -5.88 -16.83
C VAL A 43 12.76 -4.36 -16.80
N PRO A 44 12.72 -3.67 -17.95
CA PRO A 44 12.50 -2.23 -17.98
C PRO A 44 11.07 -1.89 -17.55
N ASP A 45 10.93 -0.81 -16.81
CA ASP A 45 9.63 -0.24 -16.40
C ASP A 45 9.57 1.23 -16.79
N THR A 46 8.37 1.75 -17.02
CA THR A 46 8.14 3.15 -17.41
C THR A 46 7.35 3.85 -16.33
N ILE A 47 7.91 4.92 -15.78
CA ILE A 47 7.35 5.70 -14.70
C ILE A 47 7.14 7.13 -15.18
N TYR A 48 5.97 7.70 -14.92
CA TYR A 48 5.72 9.12 -15.19
C TYR A 48 6.27 9.97 -14.04
N ILE A 49 6.90 11.08 -14.37
CA ILE A 49 7.43 12.03 -13.36
C ILE A 49 6.29 12.56 -12.46
N SER A 50 5.09 12.72 -13.04
CA SER A 50 3.87 13.11 -12.30
C SER A 50 3.42 12.09 -11.24
N ASP A 51 3.86 10.83 -11.33
CA ASP A 51 3.54 9.79 -10.35
C ASP A 51 4.50 9.83 -9.15
N LEU A 52 5.65 10.50 -9.32
CA LEU A 52 6.67 10.64 -8.29
C LEU A 52 6.62 11.99 -7.58
N PHE A 53 6.26 13.06 -8.32
CA PHE A 53 6.34 14.43 -7.84
C PHE A 53 5.06 15.20 -8.18
N HIS A 54 4.59 16.00 -7.23
CA HIS A 54 3.44 16.86 -7.45
C HIS A 54 3.70 17.90 -8.57
N ASN A 55 4.93 18.39 -8.67
CA ASN A 55 5.35 19.26 -9.76
C ASN A 55 5.65 18.44 -11.03
N LYS A 56 4.72 18.47 -11.99
CA LYS A 56 4.84 17.76 -13.27
C LYS A 56 6.01 18.20 -14.14
N ASN A 57 6.53 19.39 -13.90
CA ASN A 57 7.64 20.00 -14.65
C ASN A 57 8.93 20.04 -13.82
N ALA A 58 9.07 19.17 -12.83
CA ALA A 58 10.27 19.08 -12.03
C ALA A 58 11.49 18.75 -12.93
N ASP A 59 12.45 19.67 -13.01
CA ASP A 59 13.72 19.44 -13.73
C ASP A 59 14.62 18.59 -12.82
N ILE A 60 14.57 17.27 -13.04
CA ILE A 60 15.24 16.27 -12.22
C ILE A 60 16.41 15.69 -13.00
N GLU A 61 17.57 15.70 -12.37
CA GLU A 61 18.78 15.07 -12.89
C GLU A 61 19.16 13.85 -12.07
N PHE A 62 18.99 12.66 -12.63
CA PHE A 62 19.40 11.41 -11.97
C PHE A 62 20.92 11.24 -12.02
N LYS A 63 21.52 10.80 -10.91
CA LYS A 63 22.93 10.46 -10.86
C LYS A 63 23.14 9.05 -11.43
N PRO A 64 24.21 8.84 -12.20
CA PRO A 64 24.54 7.52 -12.70
C PRO A 64 24.68 6.50 -11.56
N ASP A 65 24.12 5.32 -11.76
CA ASP A 65 24.26 4.17 -10.87
C ASP A 65 24.81 2.97 -11.65
N LYS A 66 25.52 2.06 -10.97
CA LYS A 66 26.11 0.88 -11.63
C LYS A 66 25.13 -0.22 -11.93
N ALA A 67 24.09 -0.33 -11.12
CA ALA A 67 23.09 -1.39 -11.15
C ALA A 67 21.73 -0.92 -11.67
N VAL A 68 21.56 0.40 -11.90
CA VAL A 68 20.29 1.00 -12.34
C VAL A 68 20.51 1.86 -13.59
N PHE A 69 19.85 1.47 -14.67
CA PHE A 69 19.88 2.17 -15.95
C PHE A 69 18.63 3.02 -16.09
N ILE A 70 18.81 4.28 -16.49
CA ILE A 70 17.73 5.25 -16.67
C ILE A 70 17.83 5.90 -18.03
N ASN A 71 16.69 5.98 -18.70
CA ASN A 71 16.53 6.78 -19.90
C ASN A 71 15.33 7.73 -19.72
N ILE A 72 15.60 9.04 -19.84
CA ILE A 72 14.58 10.08 -19.71
C ILE A 72 14.04 10.38 -21.10
N SER A 73 12.70 10.48 -21.24
CA SER A 73 12.06 10.89 -22.50
C SER A 73 12.47 12.31 -22.91
N GLU A 74 12.42 12.61 -24.20
CA GLU A 74 12.70 13.96 -24.73
C GLU A 74 11.77 15.01 -24.12
N SER A 75 10.51 14.64 -23.84
CA SER A 75 9.51 15.49 -23.18
C SER A 75 9.74 15.68 -21.67
N LYS A 76 10.70 14.94 -21.09
CA LYS A 76 11.00 14.92 -19.65
C LYS A 76 9.80 14.60 -18.75
N ASP A 77 8.78 13.93 -19.28
CA ASP A 77 7.55 13.57 -18.56
C ASP A 77 7.58 12.16 -18.00
N LYS A 78 8.48 11.32 -18.50
CA LYS A 78 8.62 9.91 -18.07
C LYS A 78 10.07 9.45 -18.10
N ILE A 79 10.35 8.43 -17.29
CA ILE A 79 11.61 7.70 -17.26
C ILE A 79 11.36 6.23 -17.59
N VAL A 80 12.26 5.64 -18.37
CA VAL A 80 12.40 4.19 -18.46
C VAL A 80 13.51 3.78 -17.52
N ILE A 81 13.21 2.95 -16.56
CA ILE A 81 14.14 2.49 -15.52
C ILE A 81 14.30 0.98 -15.57
N GLN A 82 15.51 0.49 -15.45
CA GLN A 82 15.81 -0.93 -15.38
C GLN A 82 16.91 -1.15 -14.34
N ALA A 83 16.65 -2.04 -13.38
CA ALA A 83 17.65 -2.49 -12.42
C ALA A 83 18.17 -3.88 -12.81
N ASP A 84 19.44 -4.14 -12.62
CA ASP A 84 19.99 -5.48 -12.77
C ASP A 84 19.85 -6.31 -11.47
N SER A 85 20.30 -7.56 -11.51
CA SER A 85 20.19 -8.47 -10.36
C SER A 85 21.08 -8.10 -9.17
N THR A 86 22.07 -7.22 -9.35
CA THR A 86 22.95 -6.75 -8.26
C THR A 86 22.27 -5.71 -7.39
N ALA A 87 21.18 -5.09 -7.89
CA ALA A 87 20.31 -4.18 -7.14
C ALA A 87 19.23 -4.90 -6.30
N GLU A 88 19.33 -6.24 -6.10
CA GLU A 88 18.33 -6.99 -5.34
C GLU A 88 18.09 -6.39 -3.95
N GLY A 89 16.83 -6.28 -3.57
CA GLY A 89 16.39 -5.69 -2.32
C GLY A 89 16.13 -4.19 -2.45
N LEU A 90 16.44 -3.42 -1.41
CA LEU A 90 16.19 -1.98 -1.35
C LEU A 90 17.47 -1.19 -1.65
N THR A 91 17.45 -0.36 -2.66
CA THR A 91 18.54 0.53 -3.04
C THR A 91 18.05 1.97 -3.14
N LEU A 92 18.98 2.93 -3.22
CA LEU A 92 18.66 4.34 -3.36
C LEU A 92 19.23 4.86 -4.69
N LEU A 93 18.35 5.34 -5.55
CA LEU A 93 18.74 6.08 -6.74
C LEU A 93 18.79 7.57 -6.40
N ASN A 94 19.98 8.17 -6.51
CA ASN A 94 20.13 9.58 -6.19
C ASN A 94 19.80 10.47 -7.40
N PHE A 95 19.20 11.62 -7.12
CA PHE A 95 18.89 12.65 -8.10
C PHE A 95 19.09 14.05 -7.52
N ASN A 96 19.30 15.03 -8.40
CA ASN A 96 19.34 16.45 -8.05
C ASN A 96 18.04 17.13 -8.46
N TYR A 97 17.56 18.02 -7.62
CA TYR A 97 16.45 18.91 -7.89
C TYR A 97 16.73 20.26 -7.22
N GLN A 98 16.66 21.36 -7.97
CA GLN A 98 16.94 22.73 -7.48
C GLN A 98 18.28 22.90 -6.75
N GLY A 99 19.30 22.12 -7.14
CA GLY A 99 20.64 22.17 -6.54
C GLY A 99 20.87 21.28 -5.32
N GLU A 100 19.80 20.68 -4.79
CA GLU A 100 19.85 19.74 -3.67
C GLU A 100 19.83 18.28 -4.15
N SER A 101 20.37 17.37 -3.34
CA SER A 101 20.47 15.95 -3.68
C SER A 101 19.51 15.11 -2.85
N TYR A 102 18.65 14.38 -3.54
CA TYR A 102 17.62 13.51 -2.96
C TYR A 102 17.83 12.04 -3.35
N SER A 103 17.09 11.17 -2.70
CA SER A 103 17.13 9.72 -2.92
C SER A 103 15.75 9.16 -3.20
N LEU A 104 15.64 8.44 -4.32
CA LEU A 104 14.47 7.68 -4.73
C LEU A 104 14.64 6.22 -4.30
N PRO A 105 13.81 5.66 -3.42
CA PRO A 105 13.91 4.27 -3.03
C PRO A 105 13.45 3.33 -4.14
N LEU A 106 14.28 2.36 -4.49
CA LEU A 106 14.00 1.29 -5.45
C LEU A 106 14.00 -0.04 -4.72
N ARG A 107 12.99 -0.87 -4.95
CA ARG A 107 12.95 -2.24 -4.47
C ARG A 107 12.96 -3.20 -5.65
N THR A 108 14.10 -3.83 -5.87
CA THR A 108 14.31 -4.74 -6.98
C THR A 108 14.12 -6.19 -6.54
N GLN A 109 13.29 -6.91 -7.25
CA GLN A 109 13.05 -8.34 -7.05
C GLN A 109 13.70 -9.13 -8.18
N VAL A 110 14.56 -10.09 -7.82
CA VAL A 110 15.13 -11.05 -8.77
C VAL A 110 14.16 -12.21 -8.96
N LEU A 111 13.72 -12.41 -10.19
CA LEU A 111 12.85 -13.53 -10.55
C LEU A 111 13.63 -14.84 -10.56
N GLN A 112 12.97 -15.94 -10.21
CA GLN A 112 13.53 -17.28 -10.34
C GLN A 112 13.13 -17.87 -11.70
N THR A 113 14.11 -18.26 -12.50
CA THR A 113 13.85 -18.84 -13.81
C THR A 113 13.43 -20.30 -13.68
N TYR A 114 12.31 -20.64 -14.33
CA TYR A 114 11.80 -21.99 -14.41
C TYR A 114 11.68 -22.40 -15.88
N ARG A 115 12.20 -23.59 -16.21
CA ARG A 115 12.10 -24.20 -17.51
C ARG A 115 10.90 -25.14 -17.53
N PHE A 116 10.02 -24.95 -18.48
CA PHE A 116 8.89 -25.83 -18.78
C PHE A 116 9.18 -26.54 -20.09
N ALA A 117 8.94 -27.83 -20.12
CA ALA A 117 9.27 -28.67 -21.26
C ALA A 117 8.15 -29.68 -21.54
N TYR A 118 7.85 -29.89 -22.81
CA TYR A 118 6.84 -30.85 -23.28
C TYR A 118 7.23 -31.54 -24.56
N SER A 119 7.07 -32.86 -24.64
CA SER A 119 7.29 -33.63 -25.84
C SER A 119 5.97 -34.14 -26.39
N PRO A 120 5.44 -33.56 -27.50
CA PRO A 120 4.12 -33.92 -28.06
C PRO A 120 4.09 -35.22 -28.86
N GLY A 121 5.23 -35.92 -29.04
CA GLY A 121 5.34 -37.16 -29.84
C GLY A 121 5.28 -36.96 -31.34
N LYS A 122 4.72 -35.86 -31.82
CA LYS A 122 4.72 -35.40 -33.22
C LYS A 122 4.82 -33.88 -33.23
N ARG A 123 5.32 -33.31 -34.33
CA ARG A 123 5.44 -31.86 -34.47
C ARG A 123 4.06 -31.18 -34.41
N PRO A 124 3.81 -30.31 -33.40
CA PRO A 124 2.55 -29.58 -33.28
C PRO A 124 2.52 -28.37 -34.23
N HIS A 125 1.34 -27.91 -34.60
CA HIS A 125 1.14 -26.62 -35.26
C HIS A 125 1.31 -25.47 -34.25
N LYS A 126 0.81 -25.67 -33.04
CA LYS A 126 0.92 -24.68 -31.95
C LYS A 126 1.13 -25.40 -30.64
N ILE A 127 2.13 -24.93 -29.88
CA ILE A 127 2.34 -25.33 -28.50
C ILE A 127 2.69 -24.12 -27.62
N THR A 128 1.93 -23.91 -26.57
CA THR A 128 2.15 -22.78 -25.65
C THR A 128 1.97 -23.21 -24.20
N LEU A 129 2.60 -22.50 -23.28
CA LEU A 129 2.39 -22.58 -21.84
C LEU A 129 1.40 -21.50 -21.40
N PHE A 130 0.43 -21.85 -20.57
CA PHE A 130 -0.49 -20.88 -19.99
C PHE A 130 -0.89 -21.24 -18.57
N GLY A 131 -1.19 -20.22 -17.76
CA GLY A 131 -1.50 -20.42 -16.36
C GLY A 131 -1.77 -19.12 -15.62
N SER A 132 -1.81 -19.20 -14.29
CA SER A 132 -2.05 -18.04 -13.42
C SER A 132 -0.99 -16.92 -13.59
N PHE A 133 0.23 -17.24 -14.01
CA PHE A 133 1.32 -16.29 -14.22
C PHE A 133 1.13 -15.40 -15.47
N ASN A 134 0.29 -15.78 -16.44
CA ASN A 134 0.02 -15.01 -17.65
C ASN A 134 -1.48 -14.76 -17.87
N SER A 135 -2.27 -14.73 -16.76
CA SER A 135 -3.73 -14.55 -16.78
C SER A 135 -4.45 -15.55 -17.69
N TRP A 136 -3.93 -16.77 -17.75
CA TRP A 136 -4.46 -17.88 -18.58
C TRP A 136 -4.50 -17.58 -20.09
N ASN A 137 -3.61 -16.71 -20.57
CA ASN A 137 -3.48 -16.40 -21.98
C ASN A 137 -2.77 -17.53 -22.73
N ARG A 138 -3.49 -18.15 -23.69
CA ARG A 138 -3.02 -19.30 -24.48
C ARG A 138 -2.10 -18.92 -25.65
N ASP A 139 -1.80 -17.64 -25.85
CA ASP A 139 -1.15 -17.16 -27.07
C ASP A 139 0.23 -16.54 -26.87
N ASN A 140 0.60 -16.16 -25.64
CA ASN A 140 1.76 -15.32 -25.41
C ASN A 140 3.03 -16.02 -24.88
N LEU A 141 3.00 -17.34 -24.66
CA LEU A 141 4.17 -18.10 -24.20
C LEU A 141 4.37 -19.36 -25.05
N PRO A 142 4.82 -19.22 -26.31
CA PRO A 142 5.12 -20.37 -27.18
C PRO A 142 6.32 -21.15 -26.64
N LEU A 143 6.27 -22.48 -26.77
CA LEU A 143 7.42 -23.34 -26.57
C LEU A 143 8.14 -23.56 -27.91
N HIS A 144 9.45 -23.67 -27.87
CA HIS A 144 10.32 -23.86 -29.01
C HIS A 144 11.13 -25.15 -28.89
N ASP A 145 11.37 -25.83 -29.99
CA ASP A 145 12.31 -26.94 -30.13
C ASP A 145 13.47 -26.43 -30.99
N GLU A 146 14.46 -25.80 -30.33
CA GLU A 146 15.55 -25.11 -31.01
C GLU A 146 16.59 -26.08 -31.60
N ASP A 147 16.79 -27.23 -30.96
CA ASP A 147 17.80 -28.21 -31.36
C ASP A 147 17.21 -29.39 -32.16
N GLY A 148 15.89 -29.42 -32.39
CA GLY A 148 15.19 -30.43 -33.20
C GLY A 148 15.08 -31.80 -32.51
N ASN A 149 15.20 -31.88 -31.19
CA ASN A 149 15.18 -33.14 -30.45
C ASN A 149 13.75 -33.63 -30.11
N GLY A 150 12.71 -32.83 -30.46
CA GLY A 150 11.30 -33.13 -30.18
C GLY A 150 10.86 -32.71 -28.76
N LEU A 151 11.70 -32.05 -28.02
CA LEU A 151 11.37 -31.45 -26.71
C LEU A 151 11.17 -29.93 -26.91
N TYR A 152 9.94 -29.49 -26.73
CA TYR A 152 9.56 -28.08 -26.82
C TYR A 152 9.68 -27.41 -25.47
N GLU A 153 10.32 -26.23 -25.38
CA GLU A 153 10.71 -25.60 -24.13
C GLU A 153 10.41 -24.11 -24.11
N VAL A 154 10.18 -23.59 -22.89
CA VAL A 154 10.14 -22.17 -22.59
C VAL A 154 10.69 -21.92 -21.18
N GLU A 155 11.47 -20.85 -21.04
CA GLU A 155 11.93 -20.37 -19.73
C GLU A 155 11.19 -19.09 -19.37
N ILE A 156 10.67 -19.03 -18.14
CA ILE A 156 10.01 -17.83 -17.61
C ILE A 156 10.52 -17.50 -16.22
N GLY A 157 10.65 -16.21 -15.93
CA GLY A 157 10.95 -15.71 -14.59
C GLY A 157 9.69 -15.61 -13.76
N LEU A 158 9.70 -16.23 -12.56
CA LEU A 158 8.56 -16.25 -11.66
C LEU A 158 8.93 -15.65 -10.30
N GLU A 159 7.97 -14.95 -9.71
CA GLU A 159 8.02 -14.52 -8.32
C GLU A 159 7.75 -15.70 -7.37
N PRO A 160 8.15 -15.62 -6.09
CA PRO A 160 7.71 -16.61 -5.10
C PRO A 160 6.19 -16.67 -5.02
N GLY A 161 5.65 -17.89 -5.13
CA GLY A 161 4.20 -18.08 -5.12
C GLY A 161 3.79 -19.48 -5.58
N ARG A 162 2.49 -19.72 -5.61
CA ARG A 162 1.89 -20.95 -6.12
C ARG A 162 1.20 -20.64 -7.44
N TYR A 163 1.59 -21.37 -8.49
CA TYR A 163 1.12 -21.18 -9.84
C TYR A 163 0.40 -22.43 -10.34
N GLU A 164 -0.73 -22.22 -11.01
CA GLU A 164 -1.48 -23.26 -11.69
C GLU A 164 -1.31 -23.10 -13.19
N TYR A 165 -1.06 -24.15 -13.92
CA TYR A 165 -0.75 -24.08 -15.34
C TYR A 165 -1.12 -25.34 -16.11
N LYS A 166 -1.12 -25.22 -17.44
CA LYS A 166 -1.27 -26.29 -18.44
C LYS A 166 -0.45 -25.99 -19.69
N PHE A 167 -0.23 -27.01 -20.50
CA PHE A 167 0.19 -26.85 -21.88
C PHE A 167 -1.04 -26.76 -22.78
N TYR A 168 -0.97 -25.96 -23.83
CA TYR A 168 -1.98 -25.90 -24.90
C TYR A 168 -1.36 -26.37 -26.20
N VAL A 169 -1.77 -27.51 -26.69
CA VAL A 169 -1.20 -28.18 -27.87
C VAL A 169 -2.30 -28.43 -28.90
N ASP A 170 -2.22 -27.77 -30.06
CA ASP A 170 -3.15 -27.92 -31.18
C ASP A 170 -4.65 -27.90 -30.79
N GLY A 171 -5.01 -26.98 -29.87
CA GLY A 171 -6.40 -26.84 -29.42
C GLY A 171 -6.74 -27.61 -28.14
N ILE A 172 -5.82 -28.43 -27.60
CA ILE A 172 -6.07 -29.31 -26.46
C ILE A 172 -5.29 -28.80 -25.22
N GLU A 173 -5.98 -28.69 -24.10
CA GLU A 173 -5.37 -28.38 -22.82
C GLU A 173 -4.85 -29.65 -22.13
N LEU A 174 -3.57 -29.68 -21.81
CA LEU A 174 -2.90 -30.84 -21.26
C LEU A 174 -2.18 -30.50 -19.93
N LEU A 175 -2.23 -31.43 -18.99
CA LEU A 175 -1.40 -31.36 -17.81
C LEU A 175 0.06 -31.56 -18.17
N ASP A 176 0.96 -31.07 -17.31
CA ASP A 176 2.38 -31.36 -17.40
C ASP A 176 2.63 -32.81 -16.99
N PRO A 177 3.07 -33.69 -17.93
CA PRO A 177 3.35 -35.06 -17.57
C PRO A 177 4.60 -35.24 -16.67
N GLY A 178 5.48 -34.26 -16.65
CA GLY A 178 6.66 -34.22 -15.79
C GLY A 178 6.38 -33.75 -14.36
N ASN A 179 5.19 -33.20 -14.09
CA ASN A 179 4.82 -32.67 -12.79
C ASN A 179 3.66 -33.48 -12.16
N PRO A 180 3.92 -34.23 -11.07
CA PRO A 180 2.87 -34.99 -10.40
C PRO A 180 1.88 -34.14 -9.61
N GLU A 181 2.24 -32.89 -9.26
CA GLU A 181 1.39 -32.01 -8.47
C GLU A 181 0.27 -31.40 -9.33
N LYS A 182 -0.96 -31.60 -8.88
CA LYS A 182 -2.15 -31.07 -9.55
C LYS A 182 -3.25 -30.70 -8.58
N VAL A 183 -4.10 -29.77 -8.99
CA VAL A 183 -5.27 -29.32 -8.23
C VAL A 183 -6.51 -29.33 -9.13
N SER A 184 -7.67 -29.64 -8.57
CA SER A 184 -8.95 -29.55 -9.29
C SER A 184 -9.26 -28.09 -9.59
N ASN A 185 -9.79 -27.84 -10.80
CA ASN A 185 -10.25 -26.50 -11.19
C ASN A 185 -11.78 -26.42 -11.23
N PRO A 186 -12.38 -25.22 -11.30
CA PRO A 186 -13.84 -25.03 -11.33
C PRO A 186 -14.56 -25.65 -12.53
N PHE A 187 -13.81 -26.05 -13.56
CA PHE A 187 -14.36 -26.63 -14.82
C PHE A 187 -14.42 -28.16 -14.81
N GLY A 188 -14.22 -28.79 -13.64
CA GLY A 188 -14.28 -30.25 -13.51
C GLY A 188 -13.05 -31.01 -14.05
N SER A 189 -11.93 -30.29 -14.25
CA SER A 189 -10.64 -30.85 -14.66
C SER A 189 -9.55 -30.53 -13.65
N PHE A 190 -8.28 -30.71 -14.00
CA PHE A 190 -7.14 -30.41 -13.14
C PHE A 190 -6.20 -29.41 -13.81
N ASN A 191 -5.44 -28.68 -13.00
CA ASN A 191 -4.28 -27.88 -13.39
C ASN A 191 -3.03 -28.47 -12.75
N SER A 192 -1.88 -28.43 -13.44
CA SER A 192 -0.58 -28.69 -12.83
C SER A 192 -0.21 -27.54 -11.90
N VAL A 193 0.52 -27.85 -10.82
CA VAL A 193 0.90 -26.87 -9.78
C VAL A 193 2.40 -26.74 -9.70
N LEU A 194 2.90 -25.50 -9.73
CA LEU A 194 4.28 -25.17 -9.42
C LEU A 194 4.31 -24.26 -8.19
N THR A 195 5.08 -24.65 -7.17
CA THR A 195 5.36 -23.80 -6.02
C THR A 195 6.78 -23.24 -6.13
N VAL A 196 6.88 -21.92 -6.26
CA VAL A 196 8.14 -21.19 -6.28
C VAL A 196 8.44 -20.70 -4.86
N PRO A 197 9.47 -21.23 -4.20
CA PRO A 197 9.83 -20.82 -2.85
C PRO A 197 10.43 -19.40 -2.85
N PRO A 198 10.34 -18.66 -1.74
CA PRO A 198 11.08 -17.41 -1.61
C PRO A 198 12.58 -17.65 -1.68
N ARG A 199 13.32 -16.83 -2.43
CA ARG A 199 14.80 -16.89 -2.48
C ARG A 199 15.42 -16.73 -1.09
N HIS A 200 14.80 -15.90 -0.27
CA HIS A 200 15.23 -15.60 1.08
C HIS A 200 14.10 -15.99 2.06
N PRO A 201 14.14 -17.20 2.66
CA PRO A 201 13.06 -17.68 3.51
C PRO A 201 12.97 -16.97 4.87
N HIS A 202 14.05 -16.30 5.28
CA HIS A 202 14.12 -15.59 6.56
C HIS A 202 14.08 -14.10 6.35
N ARG A 203 12.91 -13.49 6.59
CA ARG A 203 12.76 -12.04 6.56
C ARG A 203 13.26 -11.43 7.87
N GLY A 204 14.04 -10.34 7.75
CA GLY A 204 14.31 -9.47 8.87
C GLY A 204 13.16 -8.46 9.06
N TYR A 205 12.96 -8.03 10.30
CA TYR A 205 11.99 -6.99 10.64
C TYR A 205 12.70 -5.86 11.39
N LEU A 206 12.32 -4.63 11.11
CA LEU A 206 12.80 -3.47 11.81
C LEU A 206 11.65 -2.88 12.63
N HIS A 207 11.86 -2.70 13.93
CA HIS A 207 10.85 -2.20 14.84
C HIS A 207 11.32 -0.88 15.44
N LEU A 208 10.50 0.17 15.41
CA LEU A 208 10.73 1.36 16.22
C LEU A 208 10.43 1.00 17.69
N ILE A 209 11.45 1.10 18.55
CA ILE A 209 11.31 0.82 19.98
C ILE A 209 10.88 2.06 20.75
N GLY A 210 11.40 3.22 20.33
CA GLY A 210 11.07 4.49 20.95
C GLY A 210 11.98 5.61 20.47
N TYR A 211 11.80 6.77 21.06
CA TYR A 211 12.64 7.94 20.82
C TYR A 211 12.86 8.71 22.13
N GLN A 212 13.95 9.44 22.18
CA GLN A 212 14.29 10.29 23.32
C GLN A 212 14.69 11.67 22.79
N LYS A 213 14.19 12.74 23.46
CA LYS A 213 14.63 14.10 23.20
C LYS A 213 15.92 14.38 23.98
N SER A 214 16.91 14.90 23.29
CA SER A 214 18.15 15.42 23.88
C SER A 214 18.19 16.95 23.80
N SER A 215 19.24 17.57 24.31
CA SER A 215 19.46 19.01 24.17
C SER A 215 19.78 19.47 22.76
N THR A 216 20.09 18.54 21.84
CA THR A 216 20.53 18.82 20.45
C THR A 216 19.64 18.20 19.38
N GLY A 217 18.56 17.50 19.76
CA GLY A 217 17.68 16.84 18.82
C GLY A 217 17.01 15.60 19.39
N TYR A 218 16.64 14.67 18.53
CA TYR A 218 15.99 13.43 18.90
C TYR A 218 16.88 12.22 18.55
N GLU A 219 16.90 11.23 19.41
CA GLU A 219 17.49 9.93 19.17
C GLU A 219 16.38 8.90 19.02
N PHE A 220 16.27 8.28 17.85
CA PHE A 220 15.32 7.20 17.53
C PHE A 220 16.03 5.87 17.69
N THR A 221 15.42 4.96 18.45
CA THR A 221 15.94 3.62 18.67
C THR A 221 15.09 2.59 17.94
N PHE A 222 15.73 1.78 17.10
CA PHE A 222 15.12 0.66 16.39
C PHE A 222 15.74 -0.65 16.83
N TYR A 223 14.97 -1.72 16.77
CA TYR A 223 15.43 -3.10 16.94
C TYR A 223 15.28 -3.86 15.63
N TYR A 224 16.36 -4.49 15.19
CA TYR A 224 16.37 -5.36 14.02
C TYR A 224 16.20 -6.81 14.46
N GLU A 225 15.03 -7.37 14.17
CA GLU A 225 14.72 -8.78 14.40
C GLU A 225 15.19 -9.62 13.22
N ASN A 226 16.14 -10.52 13.46
CA ASN A 226 16.59 -11.48 12.46
C ASN A 226 16.68 -12.87 13.11
N LYS A 227 16.04 -13.88 12.48
CA LYS A 227 16.08 -15.27 12.96
C LYS A 227 17.43 -15.97 12.75
N GLN A 228 18.32 -15.41 11.92
CA GLN A 228 19.68 -15.95 11.72
C GLN A 228 20.61 -15.49 12.84
N LYS A 229 20.87 -16.36 13.81
CA LYS A 229 21.81 -16.07 14.91
C LYS A 229 23.21 -15.75 14.37
N GLY A 230 23.82 -14.67 14.87
CA GLY A 230 25.21 -14.30 14.57
C GLY A 230 25.42 -13.35 13.39
N ASN A 231 24.39 -13.00 12.64
CA ASN A 231 24.48 -12.11 11.49
C ASN A 231 24.25 -10.66 11.91
N LYS A 232 25.28 -10.00 12.46
CA LYS A 232 25.21 -8.60 12.95
C LYS A 232 24.98 -7.62 11.78
N LEU A 233 24.24 -6.55 12.05
CA LEU A 233 24.08 -5.42 11.11
C LEU A 233 25.41 -4.70 10.89
N LYS A 234 25.59 -4.22 9.65
CA LYS A 234 26.67 -3.31 9.24
C LYS A 234 26.07 -1.97 8.81
N GLU A 235 26.84 -0.89 8.95
CA GLU A 235 26.39 0.46 8.57
C GLU A 235 25.93 0.54 7.13
N GLY A 236 26.63 -0.11 6.19
CA GLY A 236 26.24 -0.13 4.77
C GLY A 236 24.92 -0.86 4.45
N GLU A 237 24.36 -1.62 5.41
CA GLU A 237 23.09 -2.33 5.26
C GLU A 237 21.89 -1.45 5.69
N ILE A 238 22.14 -0.24 6.21
CA ILE A 238 21.10 0.66 6.71
C ILE A 238 20.77 1.71 5.67
N ILE A 239 19.50 1.87 5.40
CA ILE A 239 18.94 2.91 4.56
C ILE A 239 18.08 3.79 5.45
N ALA A 240 18.52 5.02 5.65
CA ALA A 240 17.83 6.01 6.47
C ALA A 240 17.72 7.32 5.70
N LEU A 241 16.51 7.87 5.64
CA LEU A 241 16.17 9.11 4.93
C LEU A 241 15.43 10.05 5.88
N LEU A 242 15.79 11.33 5.82
CA LEU A 242 15.02 12.45 6.35
C LEU A 242 14.56 13.28 5.16
N ASP A 243 13.25 13.41 4.96
CA ASP A 243 12.66 14.17 3.85
C ASP A 243 13.27 13.84 2.48
N ASN A 244 13.41 12.55 2.20
CA ASN A 244 14.05 11.99 1.01
C ASN A 244 15.56 12.24 0.87
N VAL A 245 16.20 12.88 1.85
CA VAL A 245 17.67 13.06 1.91
C VAL A 245 18.27 11.95 2.74
N LYS A 246 19.34 11.34 2.24
CA LYS A 246 20.05 10.27 2.98
C LYS A 246 20.67 10.80 4.26
N ILE A 247 20.32 10.17 5.39
CA ILE A 247 20.94 10.49 6.68
C ILE A 247 22.40 10.03 6.67
N PRO A 248 23.37 10.90 7.01
CA PRO A 248 24.77 10.56 7.04
C PRO A 248 25.11 9.43 8.04
N ALA A 249 26.11 8.61 7.72
CA ALA A 249 26.49 7.45 8.52
C ALA A 249 26.89 7.83 9.97
N GLU A 250 27.53 8.98 10.15
CA GLU A 250 27.93 9.50 11.48
C GLU A 250 26.74 9.82 12.42
N LYS A 251 25.54 9.93 11.87
CA LYS A 251 24.29 10.08 12.65
C LYS A 251 23.65 8.73 13.03
N ILE A 252 24.25 7.62 12.60
CA ILE A 252 23.75 6.27 12.77
C ILE A 252 24.71 5.49 13.66
N GLN A 253 24.22 4.94 14.76
CA GLN A 253 25.00 4.10 15.66
C GLN A 253 24.39 2.70 15.77
N LEU A 254 25.24 1.67 15.63
CA LEU A 254 24.86 0.28 15.83
C LEU A 254 25.31 -0.22 17.21
N ARG A 255 24.40 -0.85 17.96
CA ARG A 255 24.66 -1.51 19.25
C ARG A 255 24.05 -2.91 19.22
N GLY A 256 24.78 -3.88 18.70
CA GLY A 256 24.26 -5.22 18.47
C GLY A 256 23.17 -5.22 17.41
N ASP A 257 21.95 -5.60 17.78
CA ASP A 257 20.77 -5.59 16.92
C ASP A 257 19.95 -4.27 17.04
N TYR A 258 20.46 -3.32 17.82
CA TYR A 258 19.84 -2.01 17.96
C TYR A 258 20.50 -1.00 17.03
N LEU A 259 19.66 -0.18 16.42
CA LEU A 259 20.03 0.93 15.55
C LEU A 259 19.55 2.23 16.20
N LEU A 260 20.46 3.16 16.45
CA LEU A 260 20.17 4.47 16.97
C LEU A 260 20.43 5.52 15.89
N ILE A 261 19.48 6.40 15.67
CA ILE A 261 19.58 7.49 14.68
C ILE A 261 19.37 8.82 15.38
N HIS A 262 20.36 9.68 15.31
CA HIS A 262 20.28 11.03 15.87
C HIS A 262 19.92 12.04 14.79
N ILE A 263 18.83 12.79 15.01
CA ILE A 263 18.39 13.91 14.17
C ILE A 263 18.44 15.19 15.00
N SER A 264 19.24 16.15 14.57
CA SER A 264 19.35 17.43 15.24
C SER A 264 18.13 18.33 14.98
N ASP A 265 17.81 19.18 15.97
CA ASP A 265 16.62 20.06 15.92
C ASP A 265 16.63 21.02 14.71
N ASP A 266 17.80 21.43 14.22
CA ASP A 266 17.97 22.31 13.07
C ASP A 266 17.62 21.66 11.72
N LEU A 267 17.59 20.32 11.67
CA LEU A 267 17.22 19.55 10.47
C LEU A 267 15.73 19.17 10.47
N MET A 268 15.00 19.45 11.54
CA MET A 268 13.63 19.00 11.70
C MET A 268 12.64 20.13 11.48
N GLU A 269 11.80 19.98 10.46
CA GLU A 269 10.59 20.79 10.27
C GLU A 269 9.37 20.07 10.87
N ASN A 270 8.30 20.81 11.15
CA ASN A 270 7.09 20.25 11.76
C ASN A 270 6.45 19.09 10.97
N ASN A 271 6.73 19.00 9.68
CA ASN A 271 6.20 17.96 8.79
C ASN A 271 7.26 16.97 8.30
N SER A 272 8.46 17.00 8.87
CA SER A 272 9.55 16.12 8.45
C SER A 272 9.21 14.64 8.61
N LEU A 273 9.73 13.83 7.69
CA LEU A 273 9.47 12.42 7.56
C LEU A 273 10.78 11.62 7.64
N ILE A 274 10.89 10.74 8.63
CA ILE A 274 12.00 9.79 8.72
C ILE A 274 11.56 8.45 8.17
N ARG A 275 12.37 7.85 7.27
CA ARG A 275 12.19 6.50 6.76
C ARG A 275 13.44 5.68 6.99
N VAL A 276 13.30 4.54 7.65
CA VAL A 276 14.41 3.65 7.98
C VAL A 276 14.11 2.22 7.54
N ALA A 277 15.07 1.61 6.88
CA ALA A 277 15.01 0.20 6.48
C ALA A 277 16.39 -0.44 6.59
N VAL A 278 16.43 -1.75 6.62
CA VAL A 278 17.65 -2.56 6.51
C VAL A 278 17.60 -3.32 5.20
N ASN A 279 18.69 -3.26 4.42
CA ASN A 279 18.91 -4.10 3.24
C ASN A 279 20.13 -4.97 3.48
N LYS A 280 19.92 -6.26 3.69
CA LYS A 280 20.96 -7.22 4.03
C LYS A 280 20.84 -8.47 3.18
N ASP A 281 21.93 -8.83 2.50
CA ASP A 281 22.03 -10.04 1.67
C ASP A 281 20.87 -10.15 0.63
N GLY A 282 20.52 -9.04 -0.04
CA GLY A 282 19.39 -8.97 -0.99
C GLY A 282 17.99 -8.96 -0.35
N MET A 283 17.92 -9.08 0.97
CA MET A 283 16.67 -8.96 1.73
C MET A 283 16.52 -7.57 2.31
N SER A 284 15.36 -6.98 2.12
CA SER A 284 15.07 -5.69 2.73
C SER A 284 13.83 -5.76 3.62
N THR A 285 13.92 -5.06 4.76
CA THR A 285 12.74 -4.78 5.58
C THR A 285 11.81 -3.82 4.83
N ARG A 286 10.58 -3.68 5.31
CA ARG A 286 9.77 -2.51 4.96
C ARG A 286 10.37 -1.28 5.63
N PHE A 287 10.13 -0.09 5.06
CA PHE A 287 10.45 1.14 5.77
C PHE A 287 9.63 1.26 7.06
N GLN A 288 10.32 1.57 8.14
CA GLN A 288 9.69 2.20 9.29
C GLN A 288 9.59 3.69 8.98
N THR A 289 8.38 4.20 8.94
CA THR A 289 8.09 5.59 8.59
C THR A 289 7.63 6.33 9.84
N ILE A 290 8.28 7.44 10.16
CA ILE A 290 8.00 8.27 11.33
C ILE A 290 7.69 9.67 10.84
N PHE A 291 6.46 10.13 11.07
CA PHE A 291 6.06 11.51 10.83
C PHE A 291 6.34 12.32 12.09
N LEU A 292 7.22 13.31 12.02
CA LEU A 292 7.64 14.06 13.19
C LEU A 292 6.52 14.90 13.82
N HIS A 293 5.53 15.34 13.04
CA HIS A 293 4.34 16.00 13.58
C HIS A 293 3.47 15.11 14.48
N SER A 294 3.58 13.79 14.34
CA SER A 294 2.87 12.81 15.18
C SER A 294 3.63 12.48 16.49
N ILE A 295 4.86 12.96 16.61
CA ILE A 295 5.65 12.82 17.82
C ILE A 295 5.24 13.97 18.77
N PRO A 296 4.81 13.71 20.01
CA PRO A 296 4.57 14.76 20.98
C PRO A 296 5.89 15.49 21.26
N LEU A 297 6.10 16.63 20.57
CA LEU A 297 7.31 17.47 20.70
C LEU A 297 7.39 18.25 22.03
N ARG A 298 6.38 18.13 22.89
CA ARG A 298 6.31 18.69 24.25
C ARG A 298 5.95 17.61 25.24
N ASP A 299 6.28 17.82 26.52
CA ASP A 299 5.84 17.01 27.68
C ASP A 299 4.31 17.01 27.88
N ASP A 300 3.57 17.46 26.89
CA ASP A 300 2.13 17.43 26.88
C ASP A 300 1.67 16.00 26.52
N HIS A 301 1.28 15.26 27.57
CA HIS A 301 0.70 13.92 27.49
C HIS A 301 -0.70 13.90 26.82
N SER A 302 -1.11 14.96 26.14
CA SER A 302 -2.26 14.92 25.24
C SER A 302 -1.89 14.01 24.07
N LYS A 303 -2.34 12.78 24.07
CA LYS A 303 -2.22 11.82 23.00
C LYS A 303 -2.89 12.40 21.74
N VAL A 304 -2.12 13.09 20.90
CA VAL A 304 -2.59 13.43 19.56
C VAL A 304 -2.79 12.11 18.86
N PHE A 305 -4.04 11.81 18.50
CA PHE A 305 -4.39 10.60 17.75
C PHE A 305 -3.58 10.58 16.43
N SER A 306 -2.88 9.46 16.19
CA SER A 306 -2.18 9.21 14.93
C SER A 306 -2.86 8.07 14.19
N TRP A 307 -3.14 8.27 12.91
CA TRP A 307 -3.67 7.21 12.04
C TRP A 307 -2.73 6.01 11.91
N HIS A 308 -1.42 6.18 12.19
CA HIS A 308 -0.46 5.08 12.22
C HIS A 308 -0.63 4.14 13.42
N ASP A 309 -1.24 4.65 14.50
CA ASP A 309 -1.55 3.88 15.70
C ASP A 309 -3.00 3.40 15.72
N ALA A 310 -3.71 3.54 14.60
CA ALA A 310 -5.11 3.21 14.49
C ALA A 310 -5.33 1.69 14.52
N ILE A 311 -6.14 1.24 15.47
CA ILE A 311 -6.66 -0.11 15.57
C ILE A 311 -8.15 -0.06 15.24
N PHE A 312 -8.49 -0.52 14.04
CA PHE A 312 -9.83 -0.44 13.50
C PHE A 312 -10.71 -1.59 13.96
N TYR A 313 -11.94 -1.28 14.33
CA TYR A 313 -13.02 -2.25 14.48
C TYR A 313 -14.09 -1.96 13.42
N SER A 314 -14.24 -2.84 12.44
CA SER A 314 -15.26 -2.73 11.40
C SER A 314 -16.59 -3.30 11.90
N ILE A 315 -17.65 -2.50 11.84
CA ILE A 315 -19.00 -2.86 12.32
C ILE A 315 -19.96 -2.84 11.14
N MET A 316 -20.58 -3.99 10.87
CA MET A 316 -21.83 -4.05 10.12
C MET A 316 -22.97 -3.80 11.12
N ILE A 317 -23.59 -2.63 11.05
CA ILE A 317 -24.56 -2.13 12.06
C ILE A 317 -25.64 -3.16 12.33
N ASP A 318 -26.32 -3.62 11.30
CA ASP A 318 -27.41 -4.60 11.38
C ASP A 318 -27.03 -5.92 12.09
N ARG A 319 -25.74 -6.28 12.11
CA ARG A 319 -25.22 -7.56 12.63
C ARG A 319 -24.53 -7.45 13.98
N PHE A 320 -24.35 -6.24 14.50
CA PHE A 320 -23.54 -6.07 15.70
C PHE A 320 -24.33 -6.28 16.99
N ARG A 321 -25.34 -5.47 17.23
CA ARG A 321 -26.17 -5.54 18.42
C ARG A 321 -27.49 -4.78 18.22
N ASP A 322 -28.59 -5.43 18.51
CA ASP A 322 -29.91 -4.83 18.67
C ASP A 322 -29.98 -4.11 20.03
N GLY A 323 -30.09 -2.80 20.02
CA GLY A 323 -30.26 -1.94 21.21
C GLY A 323 -31.67 -1.41 21.35
N ASN A 324 -32.45 -1.38 20.28
CA ASN A 324 -33.83 -0.93 20.25
C ASN A 324 -34.72 -1.84 19.38
N PRO A 325 -35.32 -2.88 19.91
CA PRO A 325 -36.15 -3.81 19.12
C PRO A 325 -37.41 -3.17 18.49
N HIS A 326 -37.73 -1.92 18.82
CA HIS A 326 -38.91 -1.24 18.26
C HIS A 326 -38.69 -0.69 16.85
N ASN A 327 -37.44 -0.53 16.41
CA ASN A 327 -37.11 -0.11 15.06
C ASN A 327 -36.80 -1.28 14.12
N ASN A 328 -36.89 -2.51 14.58
CA ASN A 328 -36.63 -3.70 13.78
C ASN A 328 -37.69 -3.87 12.71
N GLN A 329 -37.23 -3.83 11.44
CA GLN A 329 -38.10 -4.00 10.28
C GLN A 329 -37.43 -4.89 9.24
N MET A 330 -37.95 -6.09 9.06
CA MET A 330 -37.56 -6.98 7.98
C MET A 330 -38.21 -6.56 6.65
N VAL A 331 -37.55 -6.87 5.56
CA VAL A 331 -38.17 -6.77 4.24
C VAL A 331 -39.05 -8.00 4.02
N GLU A 332 -40.32 -7.78 3.75
CA GLU A 332 -41.26 -8.86 3.40
C GLU A 332 -41.10 -9.24 1.93
N HIS A 333 -40.49 -10.39 1.67
CA HIS A 333 -40.36 -10.94 0.34
C HIS A 333 -40.22 -12.47 0.40
N PRO A 334 -40.99 -13.24 -0.42
CA PRO A 334 -41.10 -14.70 -0.25
C PRO A 334 -39.78 -15.46 -0.55
N GLU A 335 -38.90 -14.87 -1.33
CA GLU A 335 -37.61 -15.49 -1.76
C GLU A 335 -36.38 -14.97 -1.00
N VAL A 336 -36.55 -14.00 -0.08
CA VAL A 336 -35.49 -13.51 0.77
C VAL A 336 -35.20 -14.48 1.89
N GLN A 337 -34.01 -15.05 1.92
CA GLN A 337 -33.62 -15.90 3.05
C GLN A 337 -33.37 -15.07 4.31
N PRO A 338 -33.70 -15.56 5.51
CA PRO A 338 -33.51 -14.83 6.76
C PRO A 338 -32.11 -14.27 6.94
N LYS A 339 -31.05 -15.02 6.59
CA LYS A 339 -29.65 -14.61 6.73
C LYS A 339 -29.24 -13.38 5.90
N VAL A 340 -29.99 -13.02 4.86
CA VAL A 340 -29.76 -11.86 3.99
C VAL A 340 -30.85 -10.79 4.14
N ASN A 341 -31.61 -10.85 5.23
CA ASN A 341 -32.56 -9.82 5.65
C ASN A 341 -31.99 -9.03 6.83
N PHE A 342 -32.66 -7.99 7.26
CA PHE A 342 -32.32 -7.22 8.47
C PHE A 342 -32.47 -8.05 9.73
N HIS A 343 -31.53 -7.93 10.67
CA HIS A 343 -31.49 -8.65 11.95
C HIS A 343 -31.66 -7.74 13.17
N GLY A 344 -31.78 -6.42 12.94
CA GLY A 344 -32.13 -5.46 13.99
C GLY A 344 -30.97 -4.86 14.74
N GLY A 345 -29.71 -5.11 14.34
CA GLY A 345 -28.58 -4.35 14.89
C GLY A 345 -28.70 -2.87 14.52
N ASP A 346 -28.39 -1.98 15.48
CA ASP A 346 -28.65 -0.55 15.38
C ASP A 346 -27.59 0.33 16.07
N LEU A 347 -27.69 1.66 15.90
CA LEU A 347 -26.80 2.65 16.50
C LEU A 347 -26.91 2.66 18.04
N GLN A 348 -28.08 2.36 18.59
CA GLN A 348 -28.30 2.26 20.04
C GLN A 348 -27.49 1.12 20.64
N GLY A 349 -27.44 -0.03 19.99
CA GLY A 349 -26.64 -1.17 20.43
C GLY A 349 -25.12 -0.89 20.40
N ILE A 350 -24.66 -0.14 19.38
CA ILE A 350 -23.26 0.29 19.30
C ILE A 350 -22.96 1.29 20.41
N LEU A 351 -23.80 2.29 20.62
CA LEU A 351 -23.65 3.30 21.67
C LEU A 351 -23.60 2.67 23.07
N GLU A 352 -24.43 1.69 23.34
CA GLU A 352 -24.40 0.95 24.61
C GLU A 352 -23.08 0.22 24.83
N LYS A 353 -22.54 -0.43 23.80
CA LYS A 353 -21.25 -1.10 23.87
C LYS A 353 -20.10 -0.13 24.05
N LEU A 354 -20.15 1.03 23.38
CA LEU A 354 -19.18 2.10 23.55
C LEU A 354 -19.17 2.64 24.98
N LYS A 355 -20.36 2.99 25.54
CA LYS A 355 -20.50 3.47 26.91
C LYS A 355 -20.08 2.44 27.99
N LYS A 356 -20.11 1.14 27.67
CA LYS A 356 -19.68 0.05 28.56
C LYS A 356 -18.18 -0.26 28.46
N GLY A 357 -17.39 0.48 27.68
CA GLY A 357 -15.97 0.25 27.54
C GLY A 357 -15.57 -0.94 26.66
N TYR A 358 -16.50 -1.57 25.94
CA TYR A 358 -16.22 -2.78 25.14
C TYR A 358 -15.08 -2.61 24.14
N PHE A 359 -15.02 -1.46 23.47
CA PHE A 359 -13.98 -1.20 22.48
C PHE A 359 -12.63 -0.83 23.13
N GLN A 360 -12.68 -0.12 24.27
CA GLN A 360 -11.49 0.21 25.07
C GLN A 360 -10.85 -1.06 25.63
N ASP A 361 -11.64 -2.00 26.14
CA ASP A 361 -11.15 -3.30 26.65
C ASP A 361 -10.46 -4.14 25.56
N LEU A 362 -10.85 -3.95 24.29
CA LEU A 362 -10.21 -4.57 23.14
C LEU A 362 -9.02 -3.77 22.60
N GLY A 363 -8.73 -2.59 23.16
CA GLY A 363 -7.68 -1.70 22.67
C GLY A 363 -8.00 -1.01 21.34
N ILE A 364 -9.29 -0.93 20.98
CA ILE A 364 -9.77 -0.31 19.73
C ILE A 364 -9.81 1.20 19.92
N ASN A 365 -9.31 1.94 18.94
CA ASN A 365 -9.32 3.40 18.92
C ASN A 365 -9.96 4.01 17.65
N VAL A 366 -10.42 3.19 16.70
CA VAL A 366 -11.19 3.62 15.53
C VAL A 366 -12.35 2.67 15.26
N LEU A 367 -13.55 3.24 15.13
CA LEU A 367 -14.74 2.51 14.71
C LEU A 367 -15.02 2.81 13.23
N TRP A 368 -15.14 1.77 12.42
CA TRP A 368 -15.54 1.84 11.01
C TRP A 368 -16.94 1.25 10.87
N LEU A 369 -17.93 2.11 10.75
CA LEU A 369 -19.32 1.66 10.59
C LEU A 369 -19.66 1.38 9.13
N SER A 370 -20.50 0.36 8.86
CA SER A 370 -21.21 0.30 7.59
C SER A 370 -22.04 1.56 7.40
N PRO A 371 -22.39 1.96 6.15
CA PRO A 371 -23.14 3.18 5.93
C PRO A 371 -24.43 3.28 6.74
N VAL A 372 -24.61 4.41 7.39
CA VAL A 372 -25.80 4.70 8.24
C VAL A 372 -26.97 5.25 7.43
N ASN A 373 -26.73 5.58 6.14
CA ASN A 373 -27.69 6.25 5.29
C ASN A 373 -28.93 5.38 5.01
N GLN A 374 -30.08 6.06 4.76
CA GLN A 374 -31.31 5.39 4.40
C GLN A 374 -31.13 4.45 3.22
N ASN A 375 -31.31 3.17 3.45
CA ASN A 375 -31.26 2.12 2.45
C ASN A 375 -32.64 1.79 1.90
N THR A 376 -32.63 1.01 0.82
CA THR A 376 -33.86 0.55 0.18
C THR A 376 -34.76 -0.25 1.12
N TRP A 377 -36.08 -0.15 0.89
CA TRP A 377 -37.12 -0.93 1.58
C TRP A 377 -37.45 -2.26 0.90
N GLY A 378 -36.90 -2.47 -0.30
CA GLY A 378 -37.17 -3.66 -1.12
C GLY A 378 -36.04 -4.69 -1.09
N ALA A 379 -36.34 -5.83 -1.67
CA ALA A 379 -35.37 -6.85 -2.01
C ALA A 379 -35.05 -6.78 -3.51
N PHE A 380 -33.79 -7.02 -3.86
CA PHE A 380 -33.31 -6.98 -5.24
C PHE A 380 -32.58 -8.27 -5.60
N GLN A 381 -32.79 -8.71 -6.82
CA GLN A 381 -32.18 -9.91 -7.33
C GLN A 381 -30.72 -9.65 -7.71
N GLU A 382 -29.79 -10.51 -7.27
CA GLU A 382 -28.40 -10.46 -7.74
C GLU A 382 -28.29 -10.85 -9.23
N TYR A 383 -27.37 -10.21 -9.95
CA TYR A 383 -27.18 -10.50 -11.37
C TYR A 383 -26.55 -11.87 -11.64
N PRO A 384 -25.49 -12.33 -10.91
CA PRO A 384 -24.95 -13.66 -11.13
C PRO A 384 -25.93 -14.77 -10.71
N GLU A 385 -25.90 -15.90 -11.38
CA GLU A 385 -26.59 -17.08 -10.87
C GLU A 385 -26.09 -17.46 -9.46
N PRO A 386 -26.96 -17.91 -8.58
CA PRO A 386 -28.34 -18.36 -8.79
C PRO A 386 -29.44 -17.29 -8.66
N HIS A 387 -29.18 -16.01 -8.88
CA HIS A 387 -30.15 -14.92 -8.88
C HIS A 387 -30.96 -14.78 -7.58
N ARG A 388 -30.27 -14.86 -6.44
CA ARG A 388 -30.91 -14.76 -5.11
C ARG A 388 -31.42 -13.34 -4.84
N TYR A 389 -32.50 -13.24 -4.07
CA TYR A 389 -32.97 -11.95 -3.58
C TYR A 389 -32.23 -11.55 -2.28
N LEU A 390 -31.73 -10.31 -2.26
CA LEU A 390 -30.95 -9.72 -1.19
C LEU A 390 -31.59 -8.41 -0.75
N THR A 391 -31.41 -8.02 0.51
CA THR A 391 -31.84 -6.74 1.04
C THR A 391 -30.67 -5.82 1.32
N GLY A 392 -30.92 -4.53 1.58
CA GLY A 392 -29.89 -3.53 1.88
C GLY A 392 -29.36 -3.56 3.33
N TYR A 393 -29.47 -4.66 4.08
CA TYR A 393 -29.08 -4.78 5.50
C TYR A 393 -27.63 -4.35 5.79
N HIS A 394 -26.78 -4.44 4.80
CA HIS A 394 -25.36 -4.07 4.90
C HIS A 394 -25.10 -2.55 4.82
N GLY A 395 -26.11 -1.73 4.45
CA GLY A 395 -26.00 -0.27 4.38
C GLY A 395 -25.48 0.29 3.04
N TYR A 396 -24.98 -0.53 2.11
CA TYR A 396 -24.31 -0.07 0.90
C TYR A 396 -25.22 0.19 -0.32
N TRP A 397 -26.55 0.17 -0.13
CA TRP A 397 -27.52 0.54 -1.17
C TRP A 397 -28.33 1.78 -0.77
N PRO A 398 -27.66 2.93 -0.49
CA PRO A 398 -28.35 4.12 -0.01
C PRO A 398 -29.28 4.69 -1.08
N ILE A 399 -30.49 5.02 -0.68
CA ILE A 399 -31.47 5.73 -1.52
C ILE A 399 -31.60 7.20 -1.13
N HIS A 400 -31.07 7.56 0.06
CA HIS A 400 -31.06 8.94 0.54
C HIS A 400 -29.78 9.23 1.35
N HIS A 401 -28.91 10.08 0.83
CA HIS A 401 -27.59 10.33 1.39
C HIS A 401 -27.55 11.25 2.63
N GLN A 402 -28.65 11.93 2.94
CA GLN A 402 -28.73 12.91 4.05
C GLN A 402 -29.64 12.43 5.18
N MET A 403 -30.17 11.21 5.12
CA MET A 403 -31.02 10.63 6.16
C MET A 403 -30.36 9.40 6.74
N VAL A 404 -30.49 9.21 8.05
CA VAL A 404 -30.15 7.95 8.73
C VAL A 404 -31.26 6.95 8.45
N ASP A 405 -30.91 5.69 8.21
CA ASP A 405 -31.88 4.60 8.06
C ASP A 405 -32.63 4.41 9.39
N GLU A 406 -33.96 4.50 9.34
CA GLU A 406 -34.77 4.44 10.55
C GLU A 406 -34.69 3.10 11.28
N ARG A 407 -34.28 2.01 10.59
CA ARG A 407 -33.98 0.72 11.20
C ARG A 407 -32.68 0.75 12.01
N PHE A 408 -31.81 1.72 11.76
CA PHE A 408 -30.56 1.92 12.52
C PHE A 408 -30.72 3.00 13.60
N GLY A 409 -31.70 3.87 13.50
CA GLY A 409 -31.97 4.95 14.43
C GLY A 409 -32.24 6.28 13.72
N ASP A 410 -31.88 7.36 14.38
CA ASP A 410 -32.06 8.72 13.85
C ASP A 410 -30.76 9.54 13.87
N LEU A 411 -30.84 10.77 13.35
CA LEU A 411 -29.69 11.67 13.26
C LEU A 411 -29.18 12.10 14.64
N GLU A 412 -30.05 12.27 15.64
CA GLU A 412 -29.64 12.72 16.97
C GLU A 412 -28.89 11.60 17.70
N LEU A 413 -29.36 10.36 17.59
CA LEU A 413 -28.66 9.19 18.10
C LEU A 413 -27.28 9.01 17.42
N PHE A 414 -27.22 9.23 16.11
CA PHE A 414 -25.94 9.17 15.37
C PHE A 414 -24.95 10.24 15.85
N LYS A 415 -25.43 11.48 16.06
CA LYS A 415 -24.61 12.56 16.64
C LYS A 415 -24.11 12.23 18.05
N GLU A 416 -24.97 11.64 18.88
CA GLU A 416 -24.59 11.19 20.23
C GLU A 416 -23.52 10.09 20.18
N LEU A 417 -23.66 9.13 19.28
CA LEU A 417 -22.67 8.07 19.06
C LEU A 417 -21.31 8.65 18.68
N VAL A 418 -21.27 9.55 17.67
CA VAL A 418 -20.03 10.20 17.21
C VAL A 418 -19.40 11.00 18.34
N LYS A 419 -20.18 11.81 19.07
CA LYS A 419 -19.68 12.57 20.21
C LYS A 419 -19.10 11.66 21.30
N THR A 420 -19.77 10.56 21.60
CA THR A 420 -19.30 9.61 22.63
C THR A 420 -18.03 8.88 22.20
N ALA A 421 -17.89 8.58 20.91
CA ALA A 421 -16.70 7.94 20.38
C ALA A 421 -15.47 8.86 20.38
N HIS A 422 -15.67 10.18 20.30
CA HIS A 422 -14.59 11.17 20.31
C HIS A 422 -14.14 11.63 21.71
N ASN A 423 -14.86 11.24 22.77
CA ASN A 423 -14.53 11.54 24.17
C ASN A 423 -13.77 10.38 24.82
#